data_70fd16a1ed77f6df2d14eef08e8ba472
#
_entry.id   70fd16a1ed77f6df2d14eef08e8ba472
#
_cell.length_a   1.000
_cell.length_b   1.000
_cell.length_c   1.000
_cell.angle_alpha   90.00
_cell.angle_beta   90.00
_cell.angle_gamma   90.00
#
_symmetry.space_group_name_H-M   'P 1'
#
loop_
_entity.id
_entity.type
_entity.pdbx_description
1 polymer ?
#
loop_
_entity_poly.entity_id
_entity_poly.type
_entity_poly.pdbx_seq_one_letter_code
_entity_poly.pdbx_strand_id
1 'polypeptide(L)'
;MRHNNIVSAIEWLPEHLFTEEIVEAAVESKEIEVLSHIPGRFLTPGRIERIIAGSTESWHSFELRNIPEAYRSGAVCDYAMRKKPKNITAVPEAMVTREMAEAVIRNGRGDFDILAFIPERLWDAQLAYLALRSYIYDPYYTDSRTDAVM
;
A
#
# COMPACT_ATOMS: atom_id res chain seq x y z
N MET A 1 13.89 -16.74 -17.11
CA MET A 1 13.63 -16.21 -15.79
C MET A 1 14.75 -15.30 -15.34
N ARG A 2 14.60 -14.03 -15.68
CA ARG A 2 15.65 -13.04 -15.41
C ARG A 2 15.10 -11.87 -14.59
N HIS A 3 14.03 -12.11 -13.81
CA HIS A 3 13.27 -11.07 -13.16
C HIS A 3 14.00 -10.39 -12.00
N ASN A 4 15.06 -10.98 -11.50
CA ASN A 4 15.69 -10.45 -10.29
C ASN A 4 17.05 -9.80 -10.53
N ASN A 5 17.45 -9.64 -11.77
CA ASN A 5 18.79 -9.16 -12.03
C ASN A 5 19.01 -7.70 -11.68
N ILE A 6 18.02 -6.83 -11.95
CA ILE A 6 18.19 -5.41 -11.67
C ILE A 6 18.05 -5.11 -10.17
N VAL A 7 17.07 -5.71 -9.52
CA VAL A 7 16.87 -5.55 -8.07
C VAL A 7 18.11 -6.03 -7.32
N SER A 8 18.57 -7.23 -7.65
CA SER A 8 19.78 -7.77 -7.03
C SER A 8 21.02 -6.92 -7.30
N ALA A 9 21.12 -6.36 -8.50
CA ALA A 9 22.24 -5.49 -8.85
C ALA A 9 22.26 -4.19 -8.04
N ILE A 10 21.11 -3.53 -7.90
CA ILE A 10 21.06 -2.25 -7.18
C ILE A 10 21.08 -2.42 -5.66
N GLU A 11 20.65 -3.58 -5.16
CA GLU A 11 20.73 -3.90 -3.73
C GLU A 11 22.16 -3.84 -3.20
N TRP A 12 23.10 -4.26 -4.02
CA TRP A 12 24.52 -4.30 -3.66
C TRP A 12 25.28 -3.03 -4.02
N LEU A 13 24.65 -2.10 -4.74
CA LEU A 13 25.33 -0.91 -5.23
C LEU A 13 25.50 0.11 -4.10
N PRO A 14 26.74 0.53 -3.79
CA PRO A 14 26.95 1.60 -2.83
C PRO A 14 26.24 2.88 -3.24
N GLU A 15 25.67 3.60 -2.27
CA GLU A 15 24.87 4.80 -2.53
C GLU A 15 25.59 5.84 -3.40
N HIS A 16 26.89 6.02 -3.19
CA HIS A 16 27.67 7.04 -3.92
C HIS A 16 27.87 6.70 -5.41
N LEU A 17 27.60 5.46 -5.81
CA LEU A 17 27.72 5.04 -7.21
C LEU A 17 26.42 5.19 -8.00
N PHE A 18 25.30 5.56 -7.35
CA PHE A 18 24.07 5.81 -8.07
C PHE A 18 24.20 7.06 -8.95
N THR A 19 23.89 6.90 -10.22
CA THR A 19 23.84 7.98 -11.22
C THR A 19 22.45 8.05 -11.81
N GLU A 20 22.15 9.16 -12.50
CA GLU A 20 20.87 9.30 -13.22
C GLU A 20 20.63 8.14 -14.19
N GLU A 21 21.66 7.67 -14.89
CA GLU A 21 21.55 6.56 -15.83
C GLU A 21 21.16 5.26 -15.15
N ILE A 22 21.76 4.97 -14.00
CA ILE A 22 21.46 3.77 -13.22
C ILE A 22 20.02 3.84 -12.70
N VAL A 23 19.62 5.00 -12.20
CA VAL A 23 18.26 5.20 -11.70
C VAL A 23 17.23 5.04 -12.83
N GLU A 24 17.50 5.62 -14.00
CA GLU A 24 16.59 5.47 -15.15
C GLU A 24 16.48 4.01 -15.61
N ALA A 25 17.58 3.26 -15.61
CA ALA A 25 17.54 1.84 -15.92
C ALA A 25 16.67 1.06 -14.91
N ALA A 26 16.79 1.40 -13.62
CA ALA A 26 15.96 0.80 -12.59
C ALA A 26 14.47 1.16 -12.78
N VAL A 27 14.16 2.39 -13.13
CA VAL A 27 12.79 2.84 -13.42
C VAL A 27 12.21 2.10 -14.61
N GLU A 28 12.99 1.91 -15.66
CA GLU A 28 12.56 1.19 -16.86
C GLU A 28 12.29 -0.28 -16.64
N SER A 29 12.87 -0.87 -15.58
CA SER A 29 12.59 -2.27 -15.24
C SER A 29 11.15 -2.50 -14.82
N LYS A 30 10.47 -1.46 -14.34
CA LYS A 30 9.07 -1.51 -13.85
C LYS A 30 8.87 -2.47 -12.68
N GLU A 31 9.94 -2.77 -11.97
CA GLU A 31 9.88 -3.60 -10.77
C GLU A 31 9.71 -2.70 -9.54
N ILE A 32 8.60 -2.87 -8.83
CA ILE A 32 8.29 -2.04 -7.66
C ILE A 32 9.35 -2.14 -6.58
N GLU A 33 9.98 -3.28 -6.45
CA GLU A 33 11.00 -3.51 -5.44
C GLU A 33 12.20 -2.56 -5.55
N VAL A 34 12.46 -2.02 -6.75
CA VAL A 34 13.53 -1.04 -6.92
C VAL A 34 13.32 0.22 -6.09
N LEU A 35 12.07 0.55 -5.75
CA LEU A 35 11.76 1.72 -4.94
C LEU A 35 12.42 1.71 -3.57
N SER A 36 12.62 0.53 -2.99
CA SER A 36 13.26 0.40 -1.68
C SER A 36 14.78 0.52 -1.73
N HIS A 37 15.38 0.43 -2.92
CA HIS A 37 16.84 0.45 -3.10
C HIS A 37 17.39 1.72 -3.73
N ILE A 38 16.53 2.52 -4.39
CA ILE A 38 16.94 3.78 -4.97
C ILE A 38 17.08 4.83 -3.87
N PRO A 39 18.23 5.54 -3.79
CA PRO A 39 18.38 6.61 -2.80
C PRO A 39 17.30 7.68 -2.94
N GLY A 40 16.80 8.16 -1.79
CA GLY A 40 15.68 9.12 -1.75
C GLY A 40 15.87 10.35 -2.63
N ARG A 41 17.11 10.84 -2.79
CA ARG A 41 17.39 12.01 -3.63
C ARG A 41 17.03 11.81 -5.11
N PHE A 42 16.96 10.56 -5.56
CA PHE A 42 16.59 10.22 -6.94
C PHE A 42 15.11 9.84 -7.09
N LEU A 43 14.40 9.61 -5.99
CA LEU A 43 13.01 9.23 -6.00
C LEU A 43 12.11 10.45 -6.14
N THR A 44 11.91 10.90 -7.38
CA THR A 44 10.95 11.95 -7.66
C THR A 44 9.54 11.37 -7.79
N PRO A 45 8.48 12.14 -7.54
CA PRO A 45 7.11 11.68 -7.73
C PRO A 45 6.86 11.09 -9.12
N GLY A 46 7.41 11.70 -10.17
CA GLY A 46 7.28 11.22 -11.54
C GLY A 46 7.90 9.85 -11.76
N ARG A 47 9.06 9.60 -11.17
CA ARG A 47 9.71 8.28 -11.25
C ARG A 47 8.91 7.21 -10.53
N ILE A 48 8.43 7.53 -9.34
CA ILE A 48 7.61 6.62 -8.56
C ILE A 48 6.34 6.24 -9.34
N GLU A 49 5.66 7.23 -9.90
CA GLU A 49 4.46 7.00 -10.70
C GLU A 49 4.75 6.16 -11.95
N ARG A 50 5.89 6.38 -12.62
CA ARG A 50 6.29 5.58 -13.78
C ARG A 50 6.50 4.11 -13.43
N ILE A 51 7.17 3.84 -12.32
CA ILE A 51 7.39 2.47 -11.85
C ILE A 51 6.06 1.80 -11.53
N ILE A 52 5.21 2.49 -10.78
CA ILE A 52 3.91 1.98 -10.37
C ILE A 52 3.01 1.71 -11.59
N ALA A 53 2.93 2.66 -12.51
CA ALA A 53 2.10 2.54 -13.71
C ALA A 53 2.54 1.39 -14.63
N GLY A 54 3.84 1.11 -14.65
CA GLY A 54 4.40 0.05 -15.47
C GLY A 54 4.48 -1.32 -14.81
N SER A 55 4.24 -1.37 -13.50
CA SER A 55 4.37 -2.62 -12.76
C SER A 55 3.26 -3.61 -13.10
N THR A 56 3.67 -4.83 -13.40
CA THR A 56 2.76 -5.95 -13.62
C THR A 56 2.77 -6.92 -12.45
N GLU A 57 3.46 -6.55 -11.36
CA GLU A 57 3.61 -7.43 -10.21
C GLU A 57 2.30 -7.69 -9.50
N SER A 58 2.25 -8.83 -8.85
CA SER A 58 1.10 -9.23 -8.07
C SER A 58 0.89 -8.28 -6.89
N TRP A 59 -0.35 -8.09 -6.52
CA TRP A 59 -0.79 -7.24 -5.42
C TRP A 59 -0.15 -7.56 -4.06
N HIS A 60 0.51 -8.72 -3.94
CA HIS A 60 1.13 -9.16 -2.69
C HIS A 60 2.44 -8.46 -2.35
N SER A 61 3.12 -7.94 -3.35
CA SER A 61 4.50 -7.44 -3.19
C SER A 61 4.59 -5.94 -2.92
N PHE A 62 3.53 -5.17 -3.15
CA PHE A 62 3.60 -3.72 -2.96
C PHE A 62 3.34 -3.32 -1.52
N GLU A 63 4.37 -2.76 -0.90
CA GLU A 63 4.29 -2.23 0.45
C GLU A 63 4.59 -0.72 0.46
N LEU A 64 3.59 0.08 0.76
CA LEU A 64 3.71 1.55 0.80
C LEU A 64 4.79 2.02 1.78
N ARG A 65 4.97 1.30 2.87
CA ARG A 65 5.99 1.65 3.88
C ARG A 65 7.42 1.68 3.33
N ASN A 66 7.67 1.01 2.20
CA ASN A 66 8.98 1.02 1.55
C ASN A 66 9.25 2.29 0.76
N ILE A 67 8.21 3.11 0.53
CA ILE A 67 8.36 4.40 -0.11
C ILE A 67 8.58 5.46 0.99
N PRO A 68 9.63 6.29 0.89
CA PRO A 68 9.83 7.36 1.86
C PRO A 68 8.58 8.24 1.99
N GLU A 69 8.24 8.63 3.22
CA GLU A 69 7.00 9.35 3.51
C GLU A 69 6.82 10.61 2.64
N ALA A 70 7.92 11.33 2.39
CA ALA A 70 7.88 12.54 1.58
C ALA A 70 7.42 12.30 0.14
N TYR A 71 7.50 11.05 -0.35
CA TYR A 71 7.13 10.68 -1.72
C TYR A 71 5.81 9.92 -1.81
N ARG A 72 5.11 9.76 -0.69
CA ARG A 72 3.79 9.13 -0.68
C ARG A 72 2.73 10.13 -1.10
N SER A 73 2.66 10.42 -2.40
CA SER A 73 1.64 11.30 -2.98
C SER A 73 0.25 10.65 -2.91
N GLY A 74 -0.79 11.45 -3.15
CA GLY A 74 -2.15 10.92 -3.20
C GLY A 74 -2.31 9.79 -4.21
N ALA A 75 -1.72 9.94 -5.41
CA ALA A 75 -1.77 8.90 -6.44
C ALA A 75 -1.08 7.61 -5.99
N VAL A 76 0.07 7.71 -5.34
CA VAL A 76 0.82 6.56 -4.83
C VAL A 76 0.02 5.87 -3.71
N CYS A 77 -0.56 6.64 -2.80
CA CYS A 77 -1.40 6.09 -1.73
C CYS A 77 -2.65 5.39 -2.27
N ASP A 78 -3.33 6.00 -3.24
CA ASP A 78 -4.50 5.39 -3.89
C ASP A 78 -4.14 4.07 -4.56
N TYR A 79 -3.04 4.04 -5.28
CA TYR A 79 -2.55 2.81 -5.90
C TYR A 79 -2.27 1.73 -4.86
N ALA A 80 -1.55 2.09 -3.79
CA ALA A 80 -1.20 1.17 -2.73
C ALA A 80 -2.44 0.57 -2.07
N MET A 81 -3.46 1.40 -1.82
CA MET A 81 -4.70 0.96 -1.20
C MET A 81 -5.48 0.01 -2.09
N ARG A 82 -5.49 0.24 -3.40
CA ARG A 82 -6.13 -0.67 -4.35
C ARG A 82 -5.45 -2.03 -4.41
N LYS A 83 -4.14 -2.04 -4.22
CA LYS A 83 -3.38 -3.29 -4.23
C LYS A 83 -3.51 -4.08 -2.94
N LYS A 84 -3.45 -3.38 -1.80
CA LYS A 84 -3.46 -4.04 -0.51
C LYS A 84 -4.01 -3.09 0.56
N PRO A 85 -5.20 -3.33 1.10
CA PRO A 85 -5.81 -2.44 2.10
C PRO A 85 -4.94 -2.21 3.34
N LYS A 86 -4.11 -3.16 3.72
CA LYS A 86 -3.16 -2.99 4.83
C LYS A 86 -2.17 -1.84 4.64
N ASN A 87 -2.00 -1.37 3.41
CA ASN A 87 -1.16 -0.21 3.14
C ASN A 87 -1.67 1.08 3.82
N ILE A 88 -2.91 1.09 4.32
CA ILE A 88 -3.42 2.22 5.09
C ILE A 88 -2.52 2.55 6.29
N THR A 89 -1.84 1.55 6.84
CA THR A 89 -0.92 1.75 7.97
C THR A 89 0.24 2.68 7.63
N ALA A 90 0.55 2.83 6.35
CA ALA A 90 1.63 3.68 5.85
C ALA A 90 1.14 4.93 5.12
N VAL A 91 -0.16 5.11 4.96
CA VAL A 91 -0.73 6.33 4.38
C VAL A 91 -0.66 7.45 5.41
N PRO A 92 -0.08 8.63 5.06
CA PRO A 92 -0.10 9.77 5.97
C PRO A 92 -1.54 10.10 6.38
N GLU A 93 -1.76 10.33 7.67
CA GLU A 93 -3.11 10.52 8.23
C GLU A 93 -3.92 11.56 7.46
N ALA A 94 -3.28 12.68 7.09
CA ALA A 94 -3.94 13.75 6.35
C ALA A 94 -4.39 13.34 4.94
N MET A 95 -3.82 12.27 4.40
CA MET A 95 -4.12 11.78 3.05
C MET A 95 -5.14 10.65 3.03
N VAL A 96 -5.52 10.11 4.18
CA VAL A 96 -6.54 9.07 4.23
C VAL A 96 -7.89 9.67 3.84
N THR A 97 -8.49 9.11 2.79
CA THR A 97 -9.77 9.55 2.26
C THR A 97 -10.90 8.65 2.75
N ARG A 98 -12.13 9.12 2.57
CA ARG A 98 -13.33 8.32 2.84
C ARG A 98 -13.33 7.02 2.04
N GLU A 99 -12.95 7.09 0.77
CA GLU A 99 -12.89 5.94 -0.12
C GLU A 99 -11.88 4.91 0.37
N MET A 100 -10.74 5.35 0.88
CA MET A 100 -9.75 4.46 1.47
C MET A 100 -10.29 3.76 2.71
N ALA A 101 -10.97 4.51 3.57
CA ALA A 101 -11.59 3.95 4.78
C ALA A 101 -12.64 2.90 4.44
N GLU A 102 -13.51 3.19 3.47
CA GLU A 102 -14.51 2.23 3.02
C GLU A 102 -13.90 0.98 2.40
N ALA A 103 -12.84 1.14 1.61
CA ALA A 103 -12.12 0.02 1.01
C ALA A 103 -11.51 -0.90 2.07
N VAL A 104 -10.92 -0.32 3.11
CA VAL A 104 -10.35 -1.07 4.23
C VAL A 104 -11.44 -1.88 4.94
N ILE A 105 -12.57 -1.27 5.21
CA ILE A 105 -13.68 -1.93 5.90
C ILE A 105 -14.23 -3.09 5.07
N ARG A 106 -14.42 -2.88 3.76
CA ARG A 106 -14.97 -3.91 2.87
C ARG A 106 -14.01 -5.06 2.63
N ASN A 107 -12.72 -4.79 2.61
CA ASN A 107 -11.70 -5.79 2.23
C ASN A 107 -10.86 -6.27 3.41
N GLY A 108 -11.04 -5.70 4.58
CA GLY A 108 -10.24 -5.98 5.76
C GLY A 108 -10.49 -7.34 6.42
N ARG A 109 -11.57 -8.02 6.06
CA ARG A 109 -11.90 -9.40 6.46
C ARG A 109 -11.61 -9.73 7.94
N GLY A 110 -12.16 -8.92 8.85
CA GLY A 110 -12.03 -9.21 10.27
C GLY A 110 -10.72 -8.76 10.92
N ASP A 111 -9.87 -8.07 10.20
CA ASP A 111 -8.68 -7.45 10.79
C ASP A 111 -9.08 -6.14 11.47
N PHE A 112 -9.49 -6.26 12.73
CA PHE A 112 -9.97 -5.12 13.51
C PHE A 112 -8.89 -4.06 13.77
N ASP A 113 -7.65 -4.49 13.84
CA ASP A 113 -6.55 -3.58 14.14
C ASP A 113 -6.36 -2.53 13.07
N ILE A 114 -6.72 -2.87 11.83
CA ILE A 114 -6.60 -1.96 10.70
C ILE A 114 -7.56 -0.76 10.83
N LEU A 115 -8.68 -0.91 11.52
CA LEU A 115 -9.65 0.17 11.72
C LEU A 115 -9.07 1.31 12.56
N ALA A 116 -8.08 1.04 13.39
CA ALA A 116 -7.41 2.06 14.19
C ALA A 116 -6.65 3.08 13.33
N PHE A 117 -6.33 2.74 12.08
CA PHE A 117 -5.65 3.63 11.15
C PHE A 117 -6.59 4.55 10.38
N ILE A 118 -7.91 4.39 10.55
CA ILE A 118 -8.89 5.31 9.97
C ILE A 118 -8.96 6.55 10.88
N PRO A 119 -8.65 7.76 10.34
CA PRO A 119 -8.70 8.97 11.15
C PRO A 119 -10.09 9.23 11.76
N GLU A 120 -10.10 9.72 12.98
CA GLU A 120 -11.35 10.03 13.70
C GLU A 120 -12.26 10.95 12.91
N ARG A 121 -11.70 11.91 12.17
CA ARG A 121 -12.45 12.86 11.36
C ARG A 121 -13.34 12.23 10.30
N LEU A 122 -13.03 11.00 9.90
CA LEU A 122 -13.79 10.28 8.87
C LEU A 122 -14.92 9.43 9.44
N TRP A 123 -14.87 9.12 10.74
CA TRP A 123 -15.90 8.31 11.37
C TRP A 123 -17.21 9.06 11.51
N ASP A 124 -18.26 8.46 10.97
CA ASP A 124 -19.65 8.89 11.14
C ASP A 124 -20.54 7.66 11.28
N ALA A 125 -21.83 7.89 11.44
CA ALA A 125 -22.80 6.79 11.62
C ALA A 125 -22.81 5.83 10.44
N GLN A 126 -22.62 6.34 9.22
CA GLN A 126 -22.62 5.49 8.01
C GLN A 126 -21.40 4.60 7.95
N LEU A 127 -20.23 5.16 8.24
CA LEU A 127 -18.99 4.40 8.23
C LEU A 127 -18.98 3.34 9.34
N ALA A 128 -19.46 3.71 10.52
CA ALA A 128 -19.61 2.79 11.65
C ALA A 128 -20.58 1.65 11.31
N TYR A 129 -21.69 1.98 10.66
CA TYR A 129 -22.65 0.96 10.20
C TYR A 129 -22.03 0.02 9.18
N LEU A 130 -21.28 0.55 8.22
CA LEU A 130 -20.58 -0.26 7.23
C LEU A 130 -19.59 -1.22 7.90
N ALA A 131 -18.84 -0.73 8.89
CA ALA A 131 -17.89 -1.55 9.64
C ALA A 131 -18.61 -2.69 10.37
N LEU A 132 -19.66 -2.38 11.12
CA LEU A 132 -20.43 -3.39 11.85
C LEU A 132 -21.04 -4.42 10.90
N ARG A 133 -21.61 -3.98 9.80
CA ARG A 133 -22.20 -4.86 8.81
C ARG A 133 -21.19 -5.80 8.19
N SER A 134 -20.00 -5.32 7.90
CA SER A 134 -18.93 -6.13 7.31
C SER A 134 -18.48 -7.24 8.26
N TYR A 135 -18.54 -7.02 9.55
CA TYR A 135 -18.24 -8.05 10.54
C TYR A 135 -19.34 -9.08 10.70
N ILE A 136 -20.58 -8.64 10.70
CA ILE A 136 -21.74 -9.53 10.92
C ILE A 136 -21.91 -10.51 9.73
N TYR A 137 -21.59 -10.04 8.53
CA TYR A 137 -21.81 -10.82 7.31
C TYR A 137 -20.54 -11.43 6.72
N ASP A 138 -19.45 -11.45 7.48
CA ASP A 138 -18.24 -12.13 7.02
C ASP A 138 -18.47 -13.65 7.05
N PRO A 139 -18.49 -14.33 5.89
CA PRO A 139 -18.71 -15.77 5.84
C PRO A 139 -17.59 -16.58 6.48
N TYR A 140 -16.44 -15.95 6.69
CA TYR A 140 -15.31 -16.58 7.38
C TYR A 140 -15.35 -16.39 8.89
N TYR A 141 -16.21 -15.52 9.35
CA TYR A 141 -16.47 -15.31 10.76
C TYR A 141 -17.67 -16.12 11.20
N THR A 142 -17.56 -17.43 11.05
CA THR A 142 -18.52 -18.34 11.67
C THR A 142 -18.22 -18.36 13.16
N ASP A 143 -18.69 -17.35 13.81
CA ASP A 143 -18.50 -17.22 15.24
C ASP A 143 -19.42 -18.21 15.94
N SER A 144 -18.81 -19.01 16.78
CA SER A 144 -19.51 -19.75 17.81
C SER A 144 -20.40 -18.86 18.71
N ARG A 145 -20.28 -17.53 18.60
CA ARG A 145 -21.13 -16.58 19.32
C ARG A 145 -22.51 -16.42 18.70
N THR A 146 -22.67 -16.70 17.40
CA THR A 146 -24.00 -16.66 16.79
C THR A 146 -24.88 -17.78 17.28
N ASP A 147 -24.32 -18.89 17.69
CA ASP A 147 -25.05 -19.99 18.30
C ASP A 147 -25.46 -19.71 19.75
N ALA A 148 -24.79 -18.77 20.40
CA ALA A 148 -25.05 -18.40 21.79
C ALA A 148 -26.13 -17.32 21.95
N VAL A 149 -26.55 -16.67 20.86
CA VAL A 149 -27.52 -15.56 20.88
C VAL A 149 -28.92 -16.02 20.46
N MET A 150 -29.07 -17.28 20.15
CA MET A 150 -30.39 -17.83 19.84
C MET A 150 -31.06 -18.38 21.09
#